data_e21268e6fedf17be444eb524fa3e497e
#
_entry.id   e21268e6fedf17be444eb524fa3e497e
#
_cell.length_a   1.000
_cell.length_b   1.000
_cell.length_c   1.000
_cell.angle_alpha   90.00
_cell.angle_beta   90.00
_cell.angle_gamma   90.00
#
_symmetry.space_group_name_H-M   'P 1'
#
loop_
_entity.id
_entity.type
_entity.pdbx_description
1 polymer ?
#
loop_
_entity_poly.entity_id
_entity_poly.type
_entity_poly.pdbx_seq_one_letter_code
_entity_poly.pdbx_strand_id
1 'polypeptide(L)'
;GGGVALFATQFSIAMGCETWVSSSSGKKIERAIQMGATGGFRYDKHEKPPGRFDIIIDSAGGDGFGGLIKALAPGGKLVFYGGTCGKWPPISPQALFFKQAHIIGSTMGSPVEFAEMLRFVSEHTITPIIDSVFPLEKVANALERLRSGDRFGKVVLAI
;
A
#
# COMPACT_ATOMS: atom_id res chain seq x y z
N GLY A 1 -3.78 1.42 5.62
CA GLY A 1 -4.61 2.61 5.68
C GLY A 1 -3.84 3.93 5.52
N GLY A 2 -2.57 3.92 5.17
CA GLY A 2 -1.80 5.13 4.88
C GLY A 2 -2.15 5.71 3.50
N GLY A 3 -1.94 7.03 3.33
CA GLY A 3 -2.36 7.73 2.12
C GLY A 3 -1.79 7.16 0.81
N VAL A 4 -0.52 6.74 0.79
CA VAL A 4 0.09 6.15 -0.42
C VAL A 4 -0.52 4.78 -0.73
N ALA A 5 -0.70 3.93 0.28
CA ALA A 5 -1.32 2.61 0.10
C ALA A 5 -2.76 2.72 -0.45
N LEU A 6 -3.52 3.74 -0.02
CA LEU A 6 -4.88 3.96 -0.52
C LEU A 6 -4.88 4.45 -1.97
N PHE A 7 -3.94 5.31 -2.37
CA PHE A 7 -3.78 5.68 -3.77
C PHE A 7 -3.37 4.48 -4.62
N ALA A 8 -2.40 3.66 -4.16
CA ALA A 8 -2.03 2.43 -4.86
C ALA A 8 -3.23 1.49 -5.04
N THR A 9 -4.09 1.37 -4.01
CA THR A 9 -5.34 0.59 -4.10
C THR A 9 -6.30 1.18 -5.15
N GLN A 10 -6.53 2.50 -5.13
CA GLN A 10 -7.41 3.16 -6.11
C GLN A 10 -6.86 3.04 -7.54
N PHE A 11 -5.56 3.19 -7.73
CA PHE A 11 -4.92 3.05 -9.05
C PHE A 11 -5.04 1.63 -9.58
N SER A 12 -4.74 0.62 -8.77
CA SER A 12 -4.86 -0.78 -9.21
C SER A 12 -6.30 -1.16 -9.55
N ILE A 13 -7.30 -0.69 -8.79
CA ILE A 13 -8.71 -0.88 -9.10
C ILE A 13 -9.06 -0.20 -10.44
N ALA A 14 -8.65 1.05 -10.63
CA ALA A 14 -8.91 1.80 -11.86
C ALA A 14 -8.24 1.17 -13.10
N MET A 15 -7.10 0.49 -12.90
CA MET A 15 -6.43 -0.30 -13.94
C MET A 15 -7.08 -1.66 -14.21
N GLY A 16 -8.16 -2.01 -13.51
CA GLY A 16 -8.84 -3.30 -13.66
C GLY A 16 -8.12 -4.48 -13.01
N CYS A 17 -7.20 -4.23 -12.08
CA CYS A 17 -6.49 -5.30 -11.39
C CYS A 17 -7.37 -5.96 -10.31
N GLU A 18 -7.21 -7.26 -10.14
CA GLU A 18 -7.70 -7.95 -8.95
C GLU A 18 -6.85 -7.52 -7.73
N THR A 19 -7.42 -6.63 -6.93
CA THR A 19 -6.68 -5.89 -5.90
C THR A 19 -6.95 -6.43 -4.51
N TRP A 20 -5.90 -6.88 -3.85
CA TRP A 20 -5.96 -7.38 -2.47
C TRP A 20 -5.17 -6.46 -1.54
N VAL A 21 -5.68 -6.23 -0.34
CA VAL A 21 -5.03 -5.39 0.68
C VAL A 21 -4.65 -6.21 1.92
N SER A 22 -3.54 -5.86 2.54
CA SER A 22 -3.17 -6.41 3.85
C SER A 22 -3.23 -5.34 4.93
N SER A 23 -3.73 -5.71 6.10
CA SER A 23 -3.84 -4.79 7.25
C SER A 23 -3.84 -5.55 8.57
N SER A 24 -3.48 -4.89 9.67
CA SER A 24 -3.75 -5.37 11.03
C SER A 24 -5.19 -5.08 11.52
N SER A 25 -6.00 -4.39 10.71
CA SER A 25 -7.36 -3.97 11.07
C SER A 25 -8.39 -4.50 10.08
N GLY A 26 -9.31 -5.34 10.54
CA GLY A 26 -10.45 -5.82 9.74
C GLY A 26 -11.29 -4.65 9.19
N LYS A 27 -11.55 -3.63 10.00
CA LYS A 27 -12.29 -2.44 9.57
C LYS A 27 -11.65 -1.72 8.38
N LYS A 28 -10.30 -1.68 8.31
CA LYS A 28 -9.59 -1.09 7.17
C LYS A 28 -9.70 -1.96 5.91
N ILE A 29 -9.72 -3.27 6.08
CA ILE A 29 -9.94 -4.21 4.98
C ILE A 29 -11.36 -4.04 4.44
N GLU A 30 -12.37 -4.03 5.30
CA GLU A 30 -13.77 -3.80 4.92
C GLU A 30 -13.95 -2.50 4.12
N ARG A 31 -13.33 -1.40 4.59
CA ARG A 31 -13.36 -0.12 3.87
C ARG A 31 -12.67 -0.19 2.50
N ALA A 32 -11.55 -0.91 2.39
CA ALA A 32 -10.89 -1.10 1.11
C ALA A 32 -11.75 -1.92 0.14
N ILE A 33 -12.47 -2.94 0.62
CA ILE A 33 -13.43 -3.71 -0.18
C ILE A 33 -14.60 -2.83 -0.64
N GLN A 34 -15.12 -1.96 0.22
CA GLN A 34 -16.14 -0.97 -0.16
C GLN A 34 -15.67 0.02 -1.23
N MET A 35 -14.34 0.26 -1.31
CA MET A 35 -13.72 1.06 -2.38
C MET A 35 -13.54 0.29 -3.68
N GLY A 36 -13.81 -1.01 -3.71
CA GLY A 36 -13.68 -1.86 -4.91
C GLY A 36 -12.51 -2.84 -4.86
N ALA A 37 -11.78 -2.97 -3.74
CA ALA A 37 -10.79 -4.03 -3.61
C ALA A 37 -11.48 -5.40 -3.61
N THR A 38 -10.87 -6.40 -4.25
CA THR A 38 -11.37 -7.76 -4.35
C THR A 38 -11.46 -8.43 -2.97
N GLY A 39 -10.52 -8.11 -2.08
CA GLY A 39 -10.50 -8.64 -0.73
C GLY A 39 -9.31 -8.14 0.10
N GLY A 40 -9.13 -8.78 1.25
CA GLY A 40 -8.00 -8.48 2.12
C GLY A 40 -7.74 -9.58 3.14
N PHE A 41 -6.59 -9.49 3.80
CA PHE A 41 -6.19 -10.46 4.82
C PHE A 41 -5.44 -9.76 5.97
N ARG A 42 -5.53 -10.34 7.15
CA ARG A 42 -4.91 -9.82 8.36
C ARG A 42 -3.54 -10.44 8.59
N TYR A 43 -2.48 -9.65 8.39
CA TYR A 43 -1.11 -10.11 8.62
C TYR A 43 -0.80 -10.32 10.12
N ASP A 44 -1.42 -9.57 11.04
CA ASP A 44 -1.27 -9.73 12.49
C ASP A 44 -1.88 -11.02 13.05
N LYS A 45 -2.80 -11.63 12.29
CA LYS A 45 -3.38 -12.93 12.60
C LYS A 45 -2.80 -14.07 11.76
N HIS A 46 -1.72 -13.80 11.04
CA HIS A 46 -1.07 -14.75 10.14
C HIS A 46 -2.01 -15.37 9.10
N GLU A 47 -3.07 -14.62 8.72
CA GLU A 47 -3.94 -15.03 7.62
C GLU A 47 -3.13 -15.12 6.33
N LYS A 48 -3.33 -16.19 5.61
CA LYS A 48 -2.64 -16.40 4.33
C LYS A 48 -3.34 -15.61 3.23
N PRO A 49 -2.58 -15.06 2.28
CA PRO A 49 -3.18 -14.51 1.07
C PRO A 49 -3.94 -15.62 0.31
N PRO A 50 -4.99 -15.26 -0.46
CA PRO A 50 -5.83 -16.24 -1.17
C PRO A 50 -5.11 -16.97 -2.29
N GLY A 51 -3.98 -16.44 -2.72
CA GLY A 51 -3.21 -16.98 -3.82
C GLY A 51 -1.82 -16.35 -3.91
N ARG A 52 -1.29 -16.34 -5.11
CA ARG A 52 -0.04 -15.66 -5.45
C ARG A 52 -0.33 -14.41 -6.25
N PHE A 53 0.51 -13.40 -6.07
CA PHE A 53 0.36 -12.09 -6.69
C PHE A 53 1.42 -11.85 -7.77
N ASP A 54 1.01 -11.29 -8.89
CA ASP A 54 1.93 -10.86 -9.95
C ASP A 54 2.70 -9.61 -9.54
N ILE A 55 2.04 -8.72 -8.77
CA ILE A 55 2.62 -7.49 -8.26
C ILE A 55 2.30 -7.34 -6.77
N ILE A 56 3.31 -7.04 -5.99
CA ILE A 56 3.18 -6.66 -4.58
C ILE A 56 3.82 -5.29 -4.40
N ILE A 57 3.11 -4.37 -3.75
CA ILE A 57 3.60 -3.03 -3.41
C ILE A 57 3.75 -2.94 -1.89
N ASP A 58 4.96 -2.67 -1.41
CA ASP A 58 5.28 -2.62 0.01
C ASP A 58 5.93 -1.30 0.44
N SER A 59 5.56 -0.84 1.62
CA SER A 59 6.15 0.34 2.27
C SER A 59 6.68 0.05 3.67
N ALA A 60 6.45 -1.15 4.16
CA ALA A 60 6.72 -1.50 5.55
C ALA A 60 8.13 -2.06 5.75
N GLY A 61 8.57 -2.96 4.91
CA GLY A 61 9.78 -3.72 5.14
C GLY A 61 9.64 -4.65 6.36
N GLY A 62 10.69 -4.72 7.19
CA GLY A 62 10.70 -5.48 8.43
C GLY A 62 10.61 -7.00 8.24
N ASP A 63 10.32 -7.72 9.32
CA ASP A 63 10.34 -9.19 9.37
C ASP A 63 9.35 -9.86 8.41
N GLY A 64 8.27 -9.16 8.04
CA GLY A 64 7.25 -9.65 7.11
C GLY A 64 7.70 -9.77 5.65
N PHE A 65 8.81 -9.13 5.28
CA PHE A 65 9.23 -9.02 3.87
C PHE A 65 9.47 -10.38 3.19
N GLY A 66 10.04 -11.35 3.91
CA GLY A 66 10.20 -12.70 3.40
C GLY A 66 8.88 -13.41 3.08
N GLY A 67 7.81 -13.07 3.80
CA GLY A 67 6.45 -13.53 3.52
C GLY A 67 5.90 -13.00 2.19
N LEU A 68 6.21 -11.75 1.86
CA LEU A 68 5.82 -11.13 0.59
C LEU A 68 6.47 -11.86 -0.60
N ILE A 69 7.75 -12.22 -0.50
CA ILE A 69 8.44 -13.02 -1.55
C ILE A 69 7.76 -14.38 -1.74
N LYS A 70 7.35 -15.04 -0.65
CA LYS A 70 6.62 -16.31 -0.73
C LYS A 70 5.28 -16.15 -1.44
N ALA A 71 4.61 -15.01 -1.26
CA ALA A 71 3.33 -14.69 -1.88
C ALA A 71 3.43 -14.28 -3.36
N LEU A 72 4.62 -14.00 -3.90
CA LEU A 72 4.79 -13.72 -5.32
C LEU A 72 4.49 -14.93 -6.20
N ALA A 73 3.86 -14.69 -7.32
CA ALA A 73 3.77 -15.62 -8.45
C ALA A 73 5.16 -15.81 -9.10
N PRO A 74 5.39 -16.89 -9.87
CA PRO A 74 6.57 -16.98 -10.73
C PRO A 74 6.64 -15.77 -11.68
N GLY A 75 7.82 -15.15 -11.82
CA GLY A 75 8.00 -13.90 -12.59
C GLY A 75 7.42 -12.64 -11.93
N GLY A 76 6.84 -12.77 -10.74
CA GLY A 76 6.19 -11.66 -10.04
C GLY A 76 7.14 -10.56 -9.59
N LYS A 77 6.58 -9.36 -9.37
CA LYS A 77 7.32 -8.14 -9.00
C LYS A 77 6.94 -7.69 -7.59
N LEU A 78 7.94 -7.53 -6.73
CA LEU A 78 7.80 -6.88 -5.43
C LEU A 78 8.42 -5.50 -5.52
N VAL A 79 7.58 -4.47 -5.50
CA VAL A 79 7.98 -3.07 -5.52
C VAL A 79 7.93 -2.51 -4.11
N PHE A 80 9.02 -1.96 -3.62
CA PHE A 80 9.06 -1.32 -2.30
C PHE A 80 9.50 0.14 -2.41
N TYR A 81 8.84 1.00 -1.62
CA TYR A 81 9.08 2.45 -1.59
C TYR A 81 9.27 2.99 -0.17
N GLY A 82 9.47 2.11 0.80
CA GLY A 82 9.69 2.49 2.20
C GLY A 82 10.12 1.32 3.06
N GLY A 83 10.45 1.62 4.31
CA GLY A 83 10.90 0.64 5.28
C GLY A 83 10.51 1.06 6.70
N THR A 84 9.24 1.39 6.95
CA THR A 84 8.76 1.93 8.23
C THR A 84 8.88 0.94 9.40
N CYS A 85 8.95 -0.37 9.09
CA CYS A 85 9.19 -1.43 10.08
C CYS A 85 10.67 -1.85 10.14
N GLY A 86 11.56 -1.10 9.50
CA GLY A 86 13.01 -1.33 9.57
C GLY A 86 13.53 -2.32 8.54
N LYS A 87 14.71 -2.87 8.82
CA LYS A 87 15.41 -3.81 7.94
C LYS A 87 14.64 -5.12 7.82
N TRP A 88 14.68 -5.72 6.65
CA TRP A 88 14.19 -7.10 6.46
C TRP A 88 15.28 -8.13 6.78
N PRO A 89 14.88 -9.36 7.17
CA PRO A 89 15.81 -10.44 7.42
C PRO A 89 16.51 -10.90 6.13
N PRO A 90 17.63 -11.66 6.25
CA PRO A 90 18.28 -12.26 5.10
C PRO A 90 17.30 -13.09 4.25
N ILE A 91 17.42 -12.96 2.95
CA ILE A 91 16.58 -13.67 1.98
C ILE A 91 17.45 -14.73 1.30
N SER A 92 16.94 -15.97 1.27
CA SER A 92 17.60 -17.04 0.53
C SER A 92 17.58 -16.72 -0.99
N PRO A 93 18.74 -16.81 -1.68
CA PRO A 93 18.78 -16.66 -3.13
C PRO A 93 17.81 -17.61 -3.86
N GLN A 94 17.61 -18.84 -3.35
CA GLN A 94 16.69 -19.82 -3.90
C GLN A 94 15.25 -19.31 -3.95
N ALA A 95 14.83 -18.55 -2.92
CA ALA A 95 13.50 -17.95 -2.89
C ALA A 95 13.26 -16.95 -4.03
N LEU A 96 14.32 -16.41 -4.60
CA LEU A 96 14.27 -15.45 -5.70
C LEU A 96 14.43 -16.13 -7.07
N PHE A 97 15.53 -16.87 -7.27
CA PHE A 97 15.82 -17.37 -8.61
C PHE A 97 14.87 -18.48 -9.07
N PHE A 98 14.40 -19.38 -8.18
CA PHE A 98 13.40 -20.38 -8.56
C PHE A 98 12.07 -19.78 -9.00
N LYS A 99 11.76 -18.59 -8.50
CA LYS A 99 10.55 -17.84 -8.91
C LYS A 99 10.80 -16.87 -10.06
N GLN A 100 12.06 -16.63 -10.44
CA GLN A 100 12.41 -15.52 -11.33
C GLN A 100 11.83 -14.20 -10.83
N ALA A 101 11.85 -13.99 -9.50
CA ALA A 101 11.21 -12.87 -8.84
C ALA A 101 12.00 -11.57 -9.07
N HIS A 102 11.28 -10.47 -9.27
CA HIS A 102 11.85 -9.14 -9.38
C HIS A 102 11.63 -8.38 -8.05
N ILE A 103 12.72 -7.86 -7.47
CA ILE A 103 12.66 -6.96 -6.32
C ILE A 103 13.11 -5.58 -6.78
N ILE A 104 12.20 -4.61 -6.70
CA ILE A 104 12.35 -3.29 -7.32
C ILE A 104 12.19 -2.21 -6.26
N GLY A 105 13.23 -1.41 -6.05
CA GLY A 105 13.12 -0.17 -5.28
C GLY A 105 12.48 0.93 -6.11
N SER A 106 11.60 1.71 -5.50
CA SER A 106 10.97 2.86 -6.13
C SER A 106 11.12 4.10 -5.24
N THR A 107 11.52 5.20 -5.82
CA THR A 107 11.58 6.49 -5.14
C THR A 107 11.34 7.62 -6.14
N MET A 108 10.56 8.61 -5.68
CA MET A 108 10.25 9.80 -6.48
C MET A 108 9.61 9.47 -7.83
N GLY A 109 9.51 10.46 -8.69
CA GLY A 109 9.06 10.34 -10.07
C GLY A 109 9.59 11.53 -10.89
N SER A 110 9.69 11.36 -12.19
CA SER A 110 10.03 12.42 -13.11
C SER A 110 8.85 13.38 -13.33
N PRO A 111 9.07 14.61 -13.82
CA PRO A 111 7.97 15.50 -14.20
C PRO A 111 7.00 14.89 -15.22
N VAL A 112 7.49 14.04 -16.12
CA VAL A 112 6.66 13.35 -17.12
C VAL A 112 5.74 12.34 -16.44
N GLU A 113 6.28 11.48 -15.57
CA GLU A 113 5.48 10.51 -14.80
C GLU A 113 4.45 11.21 -13.91
N PHE A 114 4.79 12.35 -13.32
CA PHE A 114 3.85 13.14 -12.54
C PHE A 114 2.70 13.67 -13.41
N ALA A 115 2.98 14.17 -14.60
CA ALA A 115 1.94 14.64 -15.54
C ALA A 115 1.04 13.48 -16.00
N GLU A 116 1.62 12.30 -16.25
CA GLU A 116 0.86 11.09 -16.60
C GLU A 116 -0.03 10.63 -15.45
N MET A 117 0.50 10.63 -14.23
CA MET A 117 -0.28 10.33 -13.04
C MET A 117 -1.46 11.29 -12.86
N LEU A 118 -1.26 12.60 -13.04
CA LEU A 118 -2.34 13.59 -12.93
C LEU A 118 -3.43 13.36 -13.99
N ARG A 119 -3.04 13.01 -15.22
CA ARG A 119 -3.98 12.66 -16.29
C ARG A 119 -4.81 11.43 -15.89
N PHE A 120 -4.15 10.37 -15.43
CA PHE A 120 -4.81 9.15 -14.96
C PHE A 120 -5.79 9.43 -13.81
N VAL A 121 -5.38 10.23 -12.83
CA VAL A 121 -6.24 10.67 -11.71
C VAL A 121 -7.48 11.38 -12.20
N SER A 122 -7.34 12.28 -13.20
CA SER A 122 -8.45 13.03 -13.79
C SER A 122 -9.39 12.12 -14.58
N GLU A 123 -8.85 11.26 -15.45
CA GLU A 123 -9.61 10.34 -16.30
C GLU A 123 -10.45 9.35 -15.49
N HIS A 124 -9.91 8.86 -14.37
CA HIS A 124 -10.59 7.89 -13.49
C HIS A 124 -11.29 8.53 -12.28
N THR A 125 -11.34 9.86 -12.21
CA THR A 125 -11.99 10.62 -11.12
C THR A 125 -11.50 10.16 -9.72
N ILE A 126 -10.20 9.88 -9.59
CA ILE A 126 -9.61 9.42 -8.34
C ILE A 126 -9.48 10.59 -7.38
N THR A 127 -10.06 10.45 -6.19
CA THR A 127 -10.02 11.47 -5.14
C THR A 127 -9.27 10.97 -3.91
N PRO A 128 -8.53 11.85 -3.20
CA PRO A 128 -7.90 11.50 -1.94
C PRO A 128 -8.92 11.04 -0.91
N ILE A 129 -8.64 9.93 -0.23
CA ILE A 129 -9.42 9.53 0.94
C ILE A 129 -9.01 10.41 2.12
N ILE A 130 -9.94 11.18 2.64
CA ILE A 130 -9.73 12.06 3.81
C ILE A 130 -10.24 11.34 5.05
N ASP A 131 -9.37 11.18 6.04
CA ASP A 131 -9.71 10.66 7.36
C ASP A 131 -10.31 11.76 8.24
N SER A 132 -9.63 12.91 8.29
CA SER A 132 -10.03 14.04 9.11
C SER A 132 -9.45 15.35 8.61
N VAL A 133 -10.15 16.44 8.89
CA VAL A 133 -9.71 17.82 8.59
C VAL A 133 -9.63 18.59 9.92
N PHE A 134 -8.53 19.27 10.13
CA PHE A 134 -8.32 20.15 11.30
C PHE A 134 -7.98 21.55 10.82
N PRO A 135 -8.43 22.60 11.52
CA PRO A 135 -7.91 23.94 11.27
C PRO A 135 -6.43 24.00 11.64
N LEU A 136 -5.69 24.91 11.01
CA LEU A 136 -4.23 25.01 11.18
C LEU A 136 -3.80 25.18 12.64
N GLU A 137 -4.59 25.93 13.43
CA GLU A 137 -4.34 26.18 14.86
C GLU A 137 -4.38 24.88 15.69
N LYS A 138 -5.03 23.83 15.18
CA LYS A 138 -5.13 22.51 15.83
C LYS A 138 -4.14 21.49 15.26
N VAL A 139 -3.01 21.93 14.76
CA VAL A 139 -1.97 21.05 14.19
C VAL A 139 -1.52 19.96 15.17
N ALA A 140 -1.44 20.24 16.47
CA ALA A 140 -1.10 19.25 17.49
C ALA A 140 -2.09 18.06 17.50
N ASN A 141 -3.39 18.34 17.44
CA ASN A 141 -4.43 17.31 17.36
C ASN A 141 -4.34 16.51 16.05
N ALA A 142 -4.03 17.18 14.94
CA ALA A 142 -3.81 16.51 13.65
C ALA A 142 -2.61 15.55 13.70
N LEU A 143 -1.53 15.93 14.37
CA LEU A 143 -0.35 15.07 14.57
C LEU A 143 -0.66 13.86 15.48
N GLU A 144 -1.46 14.06 16.54
CA GLU A 144 -1.94 12.95 17.37
C GLU A 144 -2.81 11.99 16.56
N ARG A 145 -3.73 12.51 15.76
CA ARG A 145 -4.54 11.70 14.84
C ARG A 145 -3.66 10.94 13.84
N LEU A 146 -2.62 11.58 13.32
CA LEU A 146 -1.67 10.94 12.40
C LEU A 146 -0.92 9.76 13.05
N ARG A 147 -0.63 9.86 14.35
CA ARG A 147 0.05 8.80 15.12
C ARG A 147 -0.90 7.67 15.51
N SER A 148 -2.20 7.91 15.56
CA SER A 148 -3.17 6.88 15.90
C SER A 148 -3.15 5.76 14.84
N GLY A 149 -3.17 4.51 15.28
CA GLY A 149 -3.10 3.36 14.40
C GLY A 149 -4.37 3.10 13.57
N ASP A 150 -5.49 3.75 13.90
CA ASP A 150 -6.82 3.47 13.35
C ASP A 150 -7.21 4.37 12.16
N ARG A 151 -6.40 5.41 11.84
CA ARG A 151 -6.69 6.31 10.71
C ARG A 151 -6.81 5.55 9.38
N PHE A 152 -7.67 6.07 8.50
CA PHE A 152 -7.86 5.56 7.15
C PHE A 152 -7.98 6.71 6.16
N GLY A 153 -6.85 7.12 5.63
CA GLY A 153 -6.77 8.25 4.71
C GLY A 153 -5.76 9.31 5.12
N LYS A 154 -5.93 10.48 4.56
CA LYS A 154 -5.11 11.67 4.82
C LYS A 154 -5.69 12.45 6.00
N VAL A 155 -4.83 12.92 6.88
CA VAL A 155 -5.15 13.97 7.86
C VAL A 155 -4.78 15.29 7.21
N VAL A 156 -5.73 16.21 7.12
CA VAL A 156 -5.62 17.47 6.38
C VAL A 156 -5.67 18.64 7.34
N LEU A 157 -4.88 19.66 7.08
CA LEU A 157 -4.99 20.98 7.72
C LEU A 157 -5.67 21.94 6.75
N ALA A 158 -6.73 22.59 7.21
CA ALA A 158 -7.37 23.71 6.52
C ALA A 158 -6.66 25.00 6.89
N ILE A 159 -6.36 25.82 5.89
CA ILE A 159 -5.73 27.14 6.03
C ILE A 159 -6.79 28.22 5.87
#